data_db7968ca74575faa5c9cf2465dd6897b
#
_entry.id   db7968ca74575faa5c9cf2465dd6897b
#
_cell.length_a   1.000
_cell.length_b   1.000
_cell.length_c   1.000
_cell.angle_alpha   90.00
_cell.angle_beta   90.00
_cell.angle_gamma   90.00
#
_symmetry.space_group_name_H-M   'P 1'
#
loop_
_entity.id
_entity.type
_entity.pdbx_description
1 polymer ?
#
loop_
_entity_poly.entity_id
_entity_poly.type
_entity_poly.pdbx_seq_one_letter_code
_entity_poly.pdbx_strand_id
1 'polypeptide(L)'
;RVRDALPGEVRLQWWRDVLASTDPTAGAGQPVASELSRAILRHRLPRAAFDNYLEARIFDLYDDPMPSRTDLEGYCGETASCMIQLAAFILDPKAAPDVAELAGHAGCAQAIAGLLRLLPLHRSRGQCFVPQDILAAVGASVATLLEGKDQAALGRIVGAMTALARDHL
;
A
#
# COMPACT_ATOMS: atom_id res chain seq x y z
N ARG A 1 -5.21 14.98 3.92
CA ARG A 1 -6.04 13.84 4.35
C ARG A 1 -7.50 14.22 4.21
N VAL A 2 -8.28 13.35 3.61
CA VAL A 2 -9.73 13.41 3.69
C VAL A 2 -10.08 13.08 5.14
N ARG A 3 -10.76 13.97 5.84
CA ARG A 3 -11.13 13.77 7.26
C ARG A 3 -12.30 12.78 7.42
N ASP A 4 -12.99 12.51 6.32
CA ASP A 4 -14.17 11.68 6.23
C ASP A 4 -13.90 10.57 5.20
N ALA A 5 -14.17 9.31 5.53
CA ALA A 5 -13.91 8.18 4.65
C ALA A 5 -14.72 8.27 3.34
N LEU A 6 -16.00 8.67 3.43
CA LEU A 6 -16.89 8.71 2.27
C LEU A 6 -16.38 9.55 1.09
N PRO A 7 -15.91 10.81 1.25
CA PRO A 7 -15.31 11.55 0.14
C PRO A 7 -14.04 10.88 -0.41
N GLY A 8 -13.32 10.12 0.43
CA GLY A 8 -12.17 9.31 0.01
C GLY A 8 -12.60 8.17 -0.91
N GLU A 9 -13.62 7.41 -0.51
CA GLU A 9 -14.18 6.33 -1.32
C GLU A 9 -14.73 6.82 -2.66
N VAL A 10 -15.48 7.93 -2.65
CA VAL A 10 -15.99 8.55 -3.91
C VAL A 10 -14.83 8.89 -4.85
N ARG A 11 -13.70 9.38 -4.32
CA ARG A 11 -12.52 9.68 -5.13
C ARG A 11 -11.86 8.40 -5.67
N LEU A 12 -11.75 7.34 -4.85
CA LEU A 12 -11.20 6.06 -5.31
C LEU A 12 -12.11 5.43 -6.36
N GLN A 13 -13.44 5.51 -6.18
CA GLN A 13 -14.41 5.04 -7.18
C GLN A 13 -14.28 5.81 -8.50
N TRP A 14 -14.15 7.13 -8.45
CA TRP A 14 -13.91 7.93 -9.66
C TRP A 14 -12.64 7.46 -10.42
N TRP A 15 -11.56 7.16 -9.69
CA TRP A 15 -10.35 6.62 -10.31
C TRP A 15 -10.60 5.25 -10.96
N ARG A 16 -11.35 4.38 -10.30
CA ARG A 16 -11.73 3.07 -10.86
C ARG A 16 -12.50 3.24 -12.17
N ASP A 17 -13.50 4.11 -12.16
CA ASP A 17 -14.36 4.35 -13.33
C ASP A 17 -13.52 4.89 -14.51
N VAL A 18 -12.63 5.86 -14.25
CA VAL A 18 -11.74 6.42 -15.28
C VAL A 18 -10.78 5.37 -15.82
N LEU A 19 -10.13 4.59 -14.97
CA LEU A 19 -9.12 3.62 -15.40
C LEU A 19 -9.76 2.35 -16.03
N ALA A 20 -11.01 2.03 -15.71
CA ALA A 20 -11.76 0.96 -16.36
C ALA A 20 -12.30 1.39 -17.73
N SER A 21 -12.50 2.68 -17.96
CA SER A 21 -13.07 3.20 -19.20
C SER A 21 -12.20 2.91 -20.42
N THR A 22 -12.85 2.58 -21.53
CA THR A 22 -12.23 2.53 -22.86
C THR A 22 -12.31 3.87 -23.61
N ASP A 23 -13.06 4.82 -23.08
CA ASP A 23 -13.17 6.17 -23.62
C ASP A 23 -11.88 6.95 -23.32
N PRO A 24 -11.14 7.40 -24.35
CA PRO A 24 -9.90 8.17 -24.16
C PRO A 24 -10.14 9.55 -23.52
N THR A 25 -11.37 10.00 -23.47
CA THR A 25 -11.76 11.28 -22.82
C THR A 25 -12.18 11.09 -21.36
N ALA A 26 -12.33 9.87 -20.88
CA ALA A 26 -12.57 9.58 -19.46
C ALA A 26 -11.41 10.18 -18.64
N GLY A 27 -11.71 11.02 -17.66
CA GLY A 27 -10.68 11.76 -16.92
C GLY A 27 -10.16 13.02 -17.61
N ALA A 28 -10.80 13.49 -18.68
CA ALA A 28 -10.51 14.79 -19.29
C ALA A 28 -10.60 15.90 -18.24
N GLY A 29 -9.60 16.80 -18.23
CA GLY A 29 -9.46 17.85 -17.21
C GLY A 29 -8.65 17.44 -15.97
N GLN A 30 -8.30 16.16 -15.83
CA GLN A 30 -7.37 15.66 -14.79
C GLN A 30 -6.08 15.13 -15.47
N PRO A 31 -4.98 15.89 -15.47
CA PRO A 31 -3.79 15.55 -16.25
C PRO A 31 -3.19 14.19 -15.89
N VAL A 32 -3.14 13.84 -14.59
CA VAL A 32 -2.59 12.55 -14.13
C VAL A 32 -3.44 11.37 -14.64
N ALA A 33 -4.76 11.49 -14.60
CA ALA A 33 -5.66 10.45 -15.10
C ALA A 33 -5.49 10.23 -16.60
N SER A 34 -5.39 11.32 -17.37
CA SER A 34 -5.19 11.26 -18.82
C SER A 34 -3.86 10.58 -19.17
N GLU A 35 -2.75 10.96 -18.50
CA GLU A 35 -1.44 10.35 -18.75
C GLU A 35 -1.38 8.90 -18.31
N LEU A 36 -1.99 8.55 -17.16
CA LEU A 36 -2.05 7.16 -16.70
C LEU A 36 -2.86 6.29 -17.66
N SER A 37 -4.00 6.77 -18.15
CA SER A 37 -4.80 6.05 -19.15
C SER A 37 -4.01 5.82 -20.45
N ARG A 38 -3.23 6.82 -20.91
CA ARG A 38 -2.34 6.65 -22.06
C ARG A 38 -1.25 5.63 -21.81
N ALA A 39 -0.63 5.64 -20.63
CA ALA A 39 0.41 4.67 -20.25
C ALA A 39 -0.16 3.24 -20.22
N ILE A 40 -1.34 3.05 -19.65
CA ILE A 40 -2.04 1.76 -19.61
C ILE A 40 -2.24 1.23 -21.03
N LEU A 41 -2.76 2.06 -21.93
CA LEU A 41 -2.99 1.68 -23.33
C LEU A 41 -1.68 1.42 -24.08
N ARG A 42 -0.71 2.32 -23.96
CA ARG A 42 0.57 2.25 -24.66
C ARG A 42 1.36 1.00 -24.29
N HIS A 43 1.42 0.67 -23.00
CA HIS A 43 2.21 -0.44 -22.49
C HIS A 43 1.37 -1.69 -22.20
N ARG A 44 0.07 -1.68 -22.53
CA ARG A 44 -0.87 -2.79 -22.32
C ARG A 44 -0.86 -3.29 -20.87
N LEU A 45 -0.82 -2.33 -19.93
CA LEU A 45 -0.77 -2.64 -18.51
C LEU A 45 -2.08 -3.31 -18.05
N PRO A 46 -2.01 -4.29 -17.14
CA PRO A 46 -3.20 -4.99 -16.66
C PRO A 46 -4.09 -4.05 -15.82
N ARG A 47 -5.30 -3.77 -16.28
CA ARG A 47 -6.24 -2.86 -15.58
C ARG A 47 -6.63 -3.39 -14.20
N ALA A 48 -6.71 -4.70 -14.03
CA ALA A 48 -7.01 -5.33 -12.74
C ALA A 48 -5.99 -4.94 -11.67
N ALA A 49 -4.71 -4.73 -12.01
CA ALA A 49 -3.69 -4.30 -11.07
C ALA A 49 -3.99 -2.90 -10.47
N PHE A 50 -4.55 -2.01 -11.28
CA PHE A 50 -4.96 -0.68 -10.81
C PHE A 50 -6.23 -0.75 -9.95
N ASP A 51 -7.17 -1.62 -10.29
CA ASP A 51 -8.39 -1.83 -9.50
C ASP A 51 -8.03 -2.39 -8.11
N ASN A 52 -7.23 -3.44 -8.06
CA ASN A 52 -6.72 -4.02 -6.81
C ASN A 52 -5.93 -3.00 -5.97
N TYR A 53 -5.08 -2.19 -6.62
CA TYR A 53 -4.36 -1.11 -5.93
C TYR A 53 -5.33 -0.13 -5.26
N LEU A 54 -6.36 0.31 -5.98
CA LEU A 54 -7.35 1.26 -5.45
C LEU A 54 -8.19 0.62 -4.35
N GLU A 55 -8.53 -0.66 -4.46
CA GLU A 55 -9.22 -1.42 -3.41
C GLU A 55 -8.38 -1.48 -2.13
N ALA A 56 -7.10 -1.87 -2.23
CA ALA A 56 -6.20 -1.91 -1.08
C ALA A 56 -6.06 -0.54 -0.40
N ARG A 57 -6.14 0.56 -1.16
CA ARG A 57 -6.07 1.94 -0.63
C ARG A 57 -7.31 2.38 0.14
N ILE A 58 -8.41 1.63 0.08
CA ILE A 58 -9.58 1.88 0.94
C ILE A 58 -9.19 1.76 2.41
N PHE A 59 -8.30 0.81 2.76
CA PHE A 59 -7.79 0.66 4.13
C PHE A 59 -7.23 1.97 4.71
N ASP A 60 -6.60 2.81 3.89
CA ASP A 60 -6.01 4.08 4.35
C ASP A 60 -7.04 5.15 4.75
N LEU A 61 -8.30 4.95 4.39
CA LEU A 61 -9.38 5.89 4.70
C LEU A 61 -9.94 5.69 6.11
N TYR A 62 -9.72 4.50 6.67
CA TYR A 62 -10.22 4.11 7.99
C TYR A 62 -9.09 4.07 9.01
N ASP A 63 -9.43 4.10 10.28
CA ASP A 63 -8.47 4.02 11.39
C ASP A 63 -8.44 2.61 12.01
N ASP A 64 -8.95 1.59 11.27
CA ASP A 64 -8.89 0.20 11.68
C ASP A 64 -7.42 -0.28 11.73
N PRO A 65 -7.03 -0.98 12.79
CA PRO A 65 -5.67 -1.50 12.88
C PRO A 65 -5.48 -2.67 11.92
N MET A 66 -4.26 -2.80 11.36
CA MET A 66 -3.88 -3.92 10.48
C MET A 66 -4.10 -5.25 11.21
N PRO A 67 -4.94 -6.18 10.67
CA PRO A 67 -5.33 -7.38 11.42
C PRO A 67 -4.16 -8.35 11.64
N SER A 68 -3.43 -8.72 10.59
CA SER A 68 -2.37 -9.73 10.65
C SER A 68 -1.19 -9.40 9.75
N ARG A 69 -0.09 -10.14 9.94
CA ARG A 69 1.06 -10.12 9.02
C ARG A 69 0.63 -10.40 7.58
N THR A 70 -0.21 -11.41 7.37
CA THR A 70 -0.69 -11.77 6.02
C THR A 70 -1.48 -10.64 5.38
N ASP A 71 -2.32 -9.92 6.14
CA ASP A 71 -3.06 -8.75 5.63
C ASP A 71 -2.11 -7.61 5.26
N LEU A 72 -1.07 -7.37 6.09
CA LEU A 72 -0.04 -6.39 5.76
C LEU A 72 0.73 -6.76 4.48
N GLU A 73 1.16 -8.02 4.35
CA GLU A 73 1.87 -8.51 3.15
C GLU A 73 0.96 -8.40 1.90
N GLY A 74 -0.32 -8.72 2.03
CA GLY A 74 -1.32 -8.52 0.98
C GLY A 74 -1.45 -7.04 0.59
N TYR A 75 -1.59 -6.16 1.56
CA TYR A 75 -1.62 -4.70 1.33
C TYR A 75 -0.33 -4.21 0.64
N CYS A 76 0.84 -4.68 1.05
CA CYS A 76 2.12 -4.36 0.39
C CYS A 76 2.16 -4.88 -1.05
N GLY A 77 1.63 -6.09 -1.28
CA GLY A 77 1.53 -6.71 -2.59
C GLY A 77 0.73 -5.88 -3.58
N GLU A 78 -0.48 -5.52 -3.18
CA GLU A 78 -1.40 -4.74 -4.03
C GLU A 78 -1.00 -3.25 -4.15
N THR A 79 -0.11 -2.75 -3.29
CA THR A 79 0.33 -1.35 -3.33
C THR A 79 1.76 -1.21 -3.86
N ALA A 80 2.78 -1.44 -3.06
CA ALA A 80 4.17 -1.19 -3.45
C ALA A 80 4.68 -2.21 -4.47
N SER A 81 4.43 -3.51 -4.27
CA SER A 81 4.87 -4.56 -5.18
C SER A 81 4.21 -4.42 -6.56
N CYS A 82 2.93 -4.11 -6.59
CA CYS A 82 2.18 -3.82 -7.81
C CYS A 82 2.85 -2.70 -8.62
N MET A 83 3.29 -1.61 -7.99
CA MET A 83 3.97 -0.51 -8.67
C MET A 83 5.32 -0.93 -9.27
N ILE A 84 6.11 -1.75 -8.55
CA ILE A 84 7.36 -2.29 -9.06
C ILE A 84 7.10 -3.19 -10.27
N GLN A 85 6.09 -4.07 -10.18
CA GLN A 85 5.73 -4.97 -11.27
C GLN A 85 5.23 -4.22 -12.52
N LEU A 86 4.39 -3.18 -12.35
CA LEU A 86 3.96 -2.33 -13.45
C LEU A 86 5.14 -1.59 -14.11
N ALA A 87 6.11 -1.13 -13.32
CA ALA A 87 7.33 -0.54 -13.85
C ALA A 87 8.15 -1.56 -14.67
N ALA A 88 8.27 -2.80 -14.21
CA ALA A 88 8.90 -3.87 -14.95
C ALA A 88 8.20 -4.13 -16.30
N PHE A 89 6.87 -4.14 -16.34
CA PHE A 89 6.10 -4.27 -17.59
C PHE A 89 6.35 -3.11 -18.58
N ILE A 90 6.58 -1.90 -18.08
CA ILE A 90 6.92 -0.74 -18.94
C ILE A 90 8.32 -0.89 -19.53
N LEU A 91 9.26 -1.37 -18.72
CA LEU A 91 10.67 -1.50 -19.12
C LEU A 91 10.91 -2.68 -20.09
N ASP A 92 10.44 -3.85 -19.72
CA ASP A 92 10.49 -5.06 -20.55
C ASP A 92 9.30 -5.99 -20.26
N PRO A 93 8.24 -5.93 -21.08
CA PRO A 93 7.03 -6.74 -20.86
C PRO A 93 7.28 -8.25 -21.00
N LYS A 94 8.39 -8.68 -21.62
CA LYS A 94 8.73 -10.10 -21.76
C LYS A 94 9.41 -10.64 -20.50
N ALA A 95 10.30 -9.85 -19.91
CA ALA A 95 11.02 -10.22 -18.69
C ALA A 95 10.20 -9.93 -17.42
N ALA A 96 9.16 -9.08 -17.49
CA ALA A 96 8.37 -8.70 -16.32
C ALA A 96 7.78 -9.88 -15.51
N PRO A 97 7.27 -10.98 -16.13
CA PRO A 97 6.80 -12.14 -15.38
C PRO A 97 7.91 -12.81 -14.56
N ASP A 98 9.13 -12.84 -15.06
CA ASP A 98 10.26 -13.53 -14.42
C ASP A 98 10.75 -12.81 -13.16
N VAL A 99 10.43 -11.52 -13.02
CA VAL A 99 10.78 -10.70 -11.85
C VAL A 99 9.61 -10.48 -10.89
N ALA A 100 8.49 -11.18 -11.07
CA ALA A 100 7.28 -10.99 -10.26
C ALA A 100 7.52 -11.29 -8.77
N GLU A 101 8.21 -12.38 -8.45
CA GLU A 101 8.55 -12.75 -7.08
C GLU A 101 9.48 -11.71 -6.44
N LEU A 102 10.54 -11.30 -7.16
CA LEU A 102 11.44 -10.24 -6.73
C LEU A 102 10.69 -8.93 -6.47
N ALA A 103 9.77 -8.53 -7.37
CA ALA A 103 8.94 -7.34 -7.20
C ALA A 103 8.03 -7.44 -5.98
N GLY A 104 7.50 -8.63 -5.71
CA GLY A 104 6.71 -8.95 -4.51
C GLY A 104 7.49 -8.66 -3.23
N HIS A 105 8.64 -9.29 -3.09
CA HIS A 105 9.51 -9.14 -1.92
C HIS A 105 10.05 -7.70 -1.79
N ALA A 106 10.58 -7.12 -2.86
CA ALA A 106 11.09 -5.75 -2.85
C ALA A 106 10.02 -4.73 -2.43
N GLY A 107 8.79 -4.91 -2.93
CA GLY A 107 7.67 -4.05 -2.56
C GLY A 107 7.26 -4.18 -1.08
N CYS A 108 7.22 -5.40 -0.54
CA CYS A 108 6.96 -5.63 0.88
C CYS A 108 8.04 -4.97 1.75
N ALA A 109 9.32 -5.21 1.47
CA ALA A 109 10.41 -4.59 2.21
C ALA A 109 10.33 -3.04 2.17
N GLN A 110 10.11 -2.49 0.97
CA GLN A 110 9.98 -1.05 0.77
C GLN A 110 8.79 -0.45 1.52
N ALA A 111 7.62 -1.09 1.44
CA ALA A 111 6.40 -0.62 2.10
C ALA A 111 6.56 -0.64 3.62
N ILE A 112 7.05 -1.75 4.20
CA ILE A 112 7.25 -1.87 5.64
C ILE A 112 8.26 -0.83 6.13
N ALA A 113 9.38 -0.61 5.43
CA ALA A 113 10.35 0.43 5.76
C ALA A 113 9.71 1.83 5.69
N GLY A 114 8.84 2.07 4.70
CA GLY A 114 8.06 3.31 4.57
C GLY A 114 7.10 3.53 5.74
N LEU A 115 6.37 2.49 6.16
CA LEU A 115 5.46 2.53 7.31
C LEU A 115 6.22 2.82 8.62
N LEU A 116 7.38 2.20 8.82
CA LEU A 116 8.23 2.47 9.97
C LEU A 116 8.74 3.91 9.99
N ARG A 117 9.20 4.43 8.86
CA ARG A 117 9.64 5.83 8.73
C ARG A 117 8.52 6.82 9.04
N LEU A 118 7.28 6.49 8.67
CA LEU A 118 6.11 7.33 8.89
C LEU A 118 5.39 7.01 10.21
N LEU A 119 5.91 6.11 11.04
CA LEU A 119 5.28 5.68 12.29
C LEU A 119 4.88 6.85 13.21
N PRO A 120 5.72 7.90 13.43
CA PRO A 120 5.30 9.04 14.24
C PRO A 120 4.09 9.79 13.68
N LEU A 121 4.01 9.89 12.34
CA LEU A 121 2.89 10.52 11.65
C LEU A 121 1.61 9.67 11.75
N HIS A 122 1.73 8.36 11.54
CA HIS A 122 0.59 7.45 11.66
C HIS A 122 0.02 7.49 13.08
N ARG A 123 0.88 7.41 14.10
CA ARG A 123 0.48 7.53 15.51
C ARG A 123 -0.26 8.83 15.81
N SER A 124 0.24 9.97 15.32
CA SER A 124 -0.42 11.27 15.52
C SER A 124 -1.79 11.36 14.86
N ARG A 125 -2.10 10.44 13.95
CA ARG A 125 -3.39 10.32 13.23
C ARG A 125 -4.28 9.20 13.77
N GLY A 126 -3.86 8.48 14.81
CA GLY A 126 -4.58 7.32 15.33
C GLY A 126 -4.52 6.08 14.44
N GLN A 127 -3.62 6.03 13.45
CA GLN A 127 -3.51 4.93 12.49
C GLN A 127 -2.50 3.89 12.93
N CYS A 128 -2.86 2.61 12.81
CA CYS A 128 -2.02 1.48 13.17
C CYS A 128 -1.84 0.53 11.98
N PHE A 129 -0.72 0.65 11.26
CA PHE A 129 -0.32 -0.27 10.20
C PHE A 129 0.53 -1.44 10.71
N VAL A 130 0.86 -1.48 12.01
CA VAL A 130 1.54 -2.62 12.62
C VAL A 130 0.50 -3.72 12.86
N PRO A 131 0.72 -4.94 12.34
CA PRO A 131 -0.20 -6.05 12.52
C PRO A 131 -0.48 -6.38 13.99
N GLN A 132 -1.73 -6.66 14.32
CA GLN A 132 -2.15 -6.96 15.69
C GLN A 132 -1.49 -8.23 16.23
N ASP A 133 -1.29 -9.24 15.39
CA ASP A 133 -0.57 -10.47 15.75
C ASP A 133 0.91 -10.20 16.08
N ILE A 134 1.57 -9.32 15.35
CA ILE A 134 2.95 -8.87 15.65
C ILE A 134 2.98 -8.09 16.96
N LEU A 135 2.03 -7.16 17.17
CA LEU A 135 1.92 -6.44 18.44
C LEU A 135 1.77 -7.41 19.62
N ALA A 136 0.86 -8.38 19.51
CA ALA A 136 0.64 -9.39 20.53
C ALA A 136 1.90 -10.22 20.81
N ALA A 137 2.62 -10.65 19.75
CA ALA A 137 3.84 -11.44 19.85
C ALA A 137 4.96 -10.71 20.62
N VAL A 138 5.01 -9.38 20.59
CA VAL A 138 6.00 -8.58 21.32
C VAL A 138 5.48 -8.04 22.66
N GLY A 139 4.31 -8.51 23.11
CA GLY A 139 3.69 -8.08 24.37
C GLY A 139 3.24 -6.60 24.34
N ALA A 140 2.72 -6.15 23.20
CA ALA A 140 2.21 -4.80 23.01
C ALA A 140 0.76 -4.83 22.48
N SER A 141 0.13 -3.67 22.42
CA SER A 141 -1.21 -3.46 21.88
C SER A 141 -1.24 -2.25 20.96
N VAL A 142 -2.34 -2.09 20.22
CA VAL A 142 -2.61 -0.87 19.44
C VAL A 142 -2.54 0.38 20.33
N ALA A 143 -3.14 0.32 21.53
CA ALA A 143 -3.06 1.44 22.48
C ALA A 143 -1.62 1.76 22.90
N THR A 144 -0.81 0.73 23.21
CA THR A 144 0.62 0.89 23.54
C THR A 144 1.37 1.62 22.42
N LEU A 145 1.13 1.22 21.17
CA LEU A 145 1.74 1.84 20.00
C LEU A 145 1.30 3.30 19.85
N LEU A 146 0.00 3.57 19.89
CA LEU A 146 -0.55 4.91 19.64
C LEU A 146 -0.16 5.90 20.74
N GLU A 147 -0.22 5.52 22.02
CA GLU A 147 0.24 6.36 23.14
C GLU A 147 1.74 6.63 23.07
N GLY A 148 2.53 5.61 22.75
CA GLY A 148 3.98 5.72 22.55
C GLY A 148 4.77 6.17 23.77
N LYS A 149 4.25 5.94 24.96
CA LYS A 149 4.92 6.28 26.23
C LYS A 149 5.95 5.23 26.63
N ASP A 150 5.69 3.96 26.31
CA ASP A 150 6.59 2.84 26.57
C ASP A 150 7.63 2.71 25.46
N GLN A 151 8.82 3.29 25.68
CA GLN A 151 9.92 3.26 24.73
C GLN A 151 10.48 1.84 24.51
N ALA A 152 10.44 0.99 25.54
CA ALA A 152 10.89 -0.40 25.41
C ALA A 152 9.94 -1.20 24.51
N ALA A 153 8.63 -1.03 24.66
CA ALA A 153 7.64 -1.64 23.78
C ALA A 153 7.79 -1.11 22.34
N LEU A 154 7.96 0.19 22.14
CA LEU A 154 8.21 0.75 20.81
C LEU A 154 9.46 0.16 20.17
N GLY A 155 10.54 -0.03 20.92
CA GLY A 155 11.77 -0.67 20.45
C GLY A 155 11.52 -2.11 19.98
N ARG A 156 10.75 -2.90 20.72
CA ARG A 156 10.37 -4.27 20.32
C ARG A 156 9.50 -4.29 19.06
N ILE A 157 8.53 -3.40 18.96
CA ILE A 157 7.65 -3.26 17.78
C ILE A 157 8.48 -2.94 16.54
N VAL A 158 9.33 -1.91 16.61
CA VAL A 158 10.20 -1.50 15.49
C VAL A 158 11.16 -2.64 15.12
N GLY A 159 11.72 -3.34 16.11
CA GLY A 159 12.57 -4.50 15.89
C GLY A 159 11.86 -5.63 15.12
N ALA A 160 10.64 -6.00 15.54
CA ALA A 160 9.85 -7.04 14.87
C ALA A 160 9.48 -6.65 13.43
N MET A 161 9.03 -5.42 13.20
CA MET A 161 8.72 -4.93 11.86
C MET A 161 9.97 -4.82 10.97
N THR A 162 11.13 -4.48 11.55
CA THR A 162 12.40 -4.47 10.82
C THR A 162 12.84 -5.89 10.43
N ALA A 163 12.64 -6.87 11.32
CA ALA A 163 12.89 -8.26 11.00
C ALA A 163 12.00 -8.73 9.85
N LEU A 164 10.69 -8.42 9.91
CA LEU A 164 9.77 -8.74 8.82
C LEU A 164 10.21 -8.11 7.48
N ALA A 165 10.64 -6.84 7.48
CA ALA A 165 11.14 -6.22 6.26
C ALA A 165 12.40 -6.93 5.70
N ARG A 166 13.27 -7.43 6.58
CA ARG A 166 14.48 -8.17 6.20
C ARG A 166 14.19 -9.57 5.68
N ASP A 167 13.10 -10.21 6.14
CA ASP A 167 12.66 -11.51 5.60
C ASP A 167 12.32 -11.42 4.10
N HIS A 168 12.08 -10.20 3.61
CA HIS A 168 11.78 -9.89 2.21
C HIS A 168 12.99 -9.35 1.41
N LEU A 169 14.21 -9.36 1.97
CA LEU A 169 15.43 -8.94 1.27
C LEU A 169 16.32 -10.12 0.90
#